data_2cc4c817dc601360192776eadabffd61
#
_entry.id   2cc4c817dc601360192776eadabffd61
#
_cell.length_a   1.000
_cell.length_b   1.000
_cell.length_c   1.000
_cell.angle_alpha   90.00
_cell.angle_beta   90.00
_cell.angle_gamma   90.00
#
_symmetry.space_group_name_H-M   'P 1'
#
loop_
_entity.id
_entity.type
_entity.pdbx_description
1 polymer ?
#
loop_
_entity_poly.entity_id
_entity_poly.type
_entity_poly.pdbx_seq_one_letter_code
_entity_poly.pdbx_strand_id
1 'polypeptide(L)'
;MSVALLDTNVLFASASARDDYHERAQEIVRGIDHGHLPDIVVTNYVIAETLNLTGEKLGPDAANEMLARLIEGTHFEIDHVPKADFNAAQALFGRYGELSFIDSTIAAYVQREGIEYLYSFDDDFDAFDGITRLDTADNPFN
;
A
#
# COMPACT_ATOMS: atom_id res chain seq x y z
N MET A 1 9.90 -14.86 3.20
CA MET A 1 8.88 -14.80 2.14
C MET A 1 9.04 -13.52 1.34
N SER A 2 8.86 -13.62 0.04
CA SER A 2 8.97 -12.46 -0.85
C SER A 2 7.65 -11.69 -0.90
N VAL A 3 7.35 -10.98 0.18
CA VAL A 3 6.10 -10.23 0.33
C VAL A 3 6.40 -8.79 0.72
N ALA A 4 5.64 -7.86 0.16
CA ALA A 4 5.69 -6.45 0.52
C ALA A 4 4.27 -5.90 0.63
N LEU A 5 4.13 -4.74 1.24
CA LEU A 5 2.87 -4.00 1.25
C LEU A 5 2.87 -2.92 0.17
N LEU A 6 1.68 -2.43 -0.14
CA LEU A 6 1.47 -1.37 -1.12
C LEU A 6 0.56 -0.32 -0.50
N ASP A 7 0.97 0.93 -0.60
CA ASP A 7 0.21 2.05 -0.04
C ASP A 7 -0.80 2.60 -1.05
N THR A 8 -1.81 3.29 -0.55
CA THR A 8 -2.87 3.93 -1.34
C THR A 8 -2.31 4.83 -2.43
N ASN A 9 -1.27 5.62 -2.14
CA ASN A 9 -0.75 6.58 -3.12
C ASN A 9 -0.20 5.91 -4.37
N VAL A 10 0.35 4.71 -4.27
CA VAL A 10 0.83 3.96 -5.44
C VAL A 10 -0.36 3.46 -6.27
N LEU A 11 -1.35 2.87 -5.61
CA LEU A 11 -2.55 2.38 -6.31
C LEU A 11 -3.30 3.53 -6.99
N PHE A 12 -3.53 4.62 -6.27
CA PHE A 12 -4.24 5.77 -6.83
C PHE A 12 -3.46 6.39 -8.00
N ALA A 13 -2.16 6.61 -7.85
CA ALA A 13 -1.33 7.20 -8.90
C ALA A 13 -1.31 6.32 -10.15
N SER A 14 -1.37 5.00 -10.00
CA SER A 14 -1.41 4.09 -11.15
C SER A 14 -2.68 4.28 -11.99
N ALA A 15 -3.76 4.72 -11.38
CA ALA A 15 -5.05 4.95 -12.05
C ALA A 15 -5.24 6.39 -12.52
N SER A 16 -4.53 7.35 -11.94
CA SER A 16 -4.70 8.78 -12.22
C SER A 16 -3.60 9.29 -13.15
N ALA A 17 -3.95 9.53 -14.41
CA ALA A 17 -3.01 10.01 -15.42
C ALA A 17 -2.44 11.41 -15.11
N ARG A 18 -3.10 12.15 -14.23
CA ARG A 18 -2.65 13.50 -13.82
C ARG A 18 -1.74 13.50 -12.61
N ASP A 19 -1.60 12.35 -11.95
CA ASP A 19 -0.72 12.25 -10.78
C ASP A 19 0.74 12.34 -11.22
N ASP A 20 1.55 13.11 -10.47
CA ASP A 20 2.96 13.29 -10.78
C ASP A 20 3.74 11.98 -10.78
N TYR A 21 3.27 10.99 -10.01
CA TYR A 21 3.90 9.68 -9.90
C TYR A 21 3.26 8.62 -10.80
N HIS A 22 2.38 9.01 -11.72
CA HIS A 22 1.61 8.07 -12.55
C HIS A 22 2.49 7.03 -13.24
N GLU A 23 3.53 7.47 -13.95
CA GLU A 23 4.40 6.55 -14.69
C GLU A 23 5.12 5.58 -13.77
N ARG A 24 5.66 6.10 -12.67
CA ARG A 24 6.37 5.29 -11.68
C ARG A 24 5.45 4.29 -11.00
N ALA A 25 4.23 4.73 -10.66
CA ALA A 25 3.21 3.86 -10.09
C ALA A 25 2.80 2.75 -11.05
N GLN A 26 2.64 3.08 -12.34
CA GLN A 26 2.31 2.08 -13.35
C GLN A 26 3.43 1.03 -13.49
N GLU A 27 4.68 1.44 -13.44
CA GLU A 27 5.81 0.50 -13.49
C GLU A 27 5.78 -0.48 -12.30
N ILE A 28 5.49 0.04 -11.10
CA ILE A 28 5.36 -0.79 -9.91
C ILE A 28 4.21 -1.79 -10.06
N VAL A 29 3.03 -1.32 -10.43
CA VAL A 29 1.84 -2.18 -10.53
C VAL A 29 2.01 -3.22 -11.66
N ARG A 30 2.58 -2.85 -12.78
CA ARG A 30 2.89 -3.81 -13.85
C ARG A 30 3.90 -4.84 -13.41
N GLY A 31 4.93 -4.42 -12.69
CA GLY A 31 5.93 -5.34 -12.14
C GLY A 31 5.30 -6.37 -11.20
N ILE A 32 4.33 -5.95 -10.40
CA ILE A 32 3.58 -6.85 -9.53
C ILE A 32 2.73 -7.81 -10.37
N ASP A 33 1.96 -7.29 -11.32
CA ASP A 33 1.07 -8.08 -12.17
C ASP A 33 1.82 -9.17 -12.95
N HIS A 34 3.03 -8.87 -13.39
CA HIS A 34 3.86 -9.79 -14.16
C HIS A 34 4.74 -10.70 -13.30
N GLY A 35 4.67 -10.59 -11.98
CA GLY A 35 5.46 -11.41 -11.07
C GLY A 35 6.93 -11.02 -10.99
N HIS A 36 7.31 -9.83 -11.46
CA HIS A 36 8.68 -9.34 -11.39
C HIS A 36 9.02 -8.72 -10.03
N LEU A 37 8.00 -8.31 -9.27
CA LEU A 37 8.13 -7.76 -7.95
C LEU A 37 7.58 -8.75 -6.92
N PRO A 38 7.79 -8.50 -5.62
CA PRO A 38 7.23 -9.38 -4.59
C PRO A 38 5.71 -9.45 -4.67
N ASP A 39 5.12 -10.55 -4.19
CA ASP A 39 3.69 -10.61 -3.98
C ASP A 39 3.28 -9.52 -2.98
N ILE A 40 2.14 -8.93 -3.21
CA ILE A 40 1.69 -7.77 -2.44
C ILE A 40 0.53 -8.15 -1.53
N VAL A 41 0.62 -7.74 -0.28
CA VAL A 41 -0.51 -7.71 0.65
C VAL A 41 -1.07 -6.29 0.65
N VAL A 42 -2.39 -6.18 0.47
CA VAL A 42 -3.11 -4.92 0.61
C VAL A 42 -4.10 -5.10 1.75
N THR A 43 -3.99 -4.24 2.77
CA THR A 43 -4.89 -4.36 3.92
C THR A 43 -6.27 -3.78 3.60
N ASN A 44 -7.26 -4.20 4.38
CA ASN A 44 -8.63 -3.67 4.24
C ASN A 44 -8.71 -2.16 4.42
N TYR A 45 -7.88 -1.56 5.30
CA TYR A 45 -7.85 -0.10 5.46
C TYR A 45 -7.30 0.60 4.22
N VAL A 46 -6.24 0.06 3.63
CA VAL A 46 -5.68 0.62 2.39
C VAL A 46 -6.67 0.50 1.25
N ILE A 47 -7.37 -0.62 1.14
CA ILE A 47 -8.40 -0.80 0.11
C ILE A 47 -9.51 0.23 0.28
N ALA A 48 -10.02 0.40 1.49
CA ALA A 48 -11.09 1.37 1.77
C ALA A 48 -10.66 2.79 1.38
N GLU A 49 -9.46 3.19 1.78
CA GLU A 49 -8.93 4.51 1.45
C GLU A 49 -8.75 4.66 -0.07
N THR A 50 -8.19 3.65 -0.72
CA THR A 50 -7.94 3.67 -2.18
C THR A 50 -9.24 3.79 -2.95
N LEU A 51 -10.26 2.99 -2.60
CA LEU A 51 -11.54 3.01 -3.31
C LEU A 51 -12.29 4.32 -3.08
N ASN A 52 -12.27 4.83 -1.86
CA ASN A 52 -12.90 6.11 -1.55
C ASN A 52 -12.24 7.26 -2.34
N LEU A 53 -10.93 7.31 -2.34
CA LEU A 53 -10.18 8.33 -3.06
C LEU A 53 -10.38 8.20 -4.58
N THR A 54 -10.30 6.99 -5.11
CA THR A 54 -10.49 6.75 -6.54
C THR A 54 -11.89 7.12 -6.98
N GLY A 55 -12.90 6.73 -6.20
CA GLY A 55 -14.29 7.07 -6.49
C GLY A 55 -14.53 8.56 -6.45
N GLU A 56 -13.95 9.27 -5.49
CA GLU A 56 -14.09 10.71 -5.35
C GLU A 56 -13.43 11.47 -6.50
N LYS A 57 -12.22 11.08 -6.88
CA LYS A 57 -11.41 11.81 -7.86
C LYS A 57 -11.63 11.37 -9.30
N LEU A 58 -11.89 10.09 -9.54
CA LEU A 58 -11.95 9.51 -10.89
C LEU A 58 -13.31 8.91 -11.23
N GLY A 59 -14.21 8.81 -10.26
CA GLY A 59 -15.57 8.31 -10.47
C GLY A 59 -15.75 6.84 -10.09
N PRO A 60 -17.02 6.38 -10.02
CA PRO A 60 -17.34 5.04 -9.54
C PRO A 60 -16.83 3.92 -10.45
N ASP A 61 -16.79 4.13 -11.76
CA ASP A 61 -16.30 3.10 -12.68
C ASP A 61 -14.81 2.80 -12.43
N ALA A 62 -14.01 3.84 -12.23
CA ALA A 62 -12.59 3.68 -11.91
C ALA A 62 -12.39 2.96 -10.57
N ALA A 63 -13.22 3.27 -9.57
CA ALA A 63 -13.17 2.59 -8.27
C ALA A 63 -13.53 1.11 -8.39
N ASN A 64 -14.55 0.78 -9.17
CA ASN A 64 -14.93 -0.62 -9.42
C ASN A 64 -13.86 -1.39 -10.17
N GLU A 65 -13.21 -0.77 -11.16
CA GLU A 65 -12.07 -1.37 -11.84
C GLU A 65 -10.92 -1.65 -10.88
N MET A 66 -10.61 -0.70 -10.01
CA MET A 66 -9.56 -0.86 -9.01
C MET A 66 -9.87 -2.04 -8.08
N LEU A 67 -11.11 -2.14 -7.59
CA LEU A 67 -11.52 -3.24 -6.73
C LEU A 67 -11.40 -4.59 -7.43
N ALA A 68 -11.90 -4.69 -8.67
CA ALA A 68 -11.82 -5.93 -9.44
C ALA A 68 -10.37 -6.37 -9.65
N ARG A 69 -9.50 -5.42 -9.94
CA ARG A 69 -8.07 -5.68 -10.15
C ARG A 69 -7.40 -6.24 -8.89
N LEU A 70 -7.72 -5.68 -7.74
CA LEU A 70 -7.16 -6.13 -6.47
C LEU A 70 -7.66 -7.52 -6.08
N ILE A 71 -8.94 -7.79 -6.33
CA ILE A 71 -9.56 -9.09 -6.00
C ILE A 71 -9.08 -10.19 -6.96
N GLU A 72 -8.99 -9.89 -8.25
CA GLU A 72 -8.68 -10.87 -9.30
C GLU A 72 -7.19 -11.07 -9.53
N GLY A 73 -6.37 -10.12 -9.12
CA GLY A 73 -4.92 -10.16 -9.36
C GLY A 73 -4.26 -11.34 -8.66
N THR A 74 -3.50 -12.12 -9.41
CA THR A 74 -2.82 -13.33 -8.91
C THR A 74 -1.78 -13.00 -7.84
N HIS A 75 -1.17 -11.82 -7.92
CA HIS A 75 -0.06 -11.42 -7.04
C HIS A 75 -0.48 -10.42 -5.96
N PHE A 76 -1.79 -10.20 -5.81
CA PHE A 76 -2.35 -9.38 -4.74
C PHE A 76 -3.12 -10.26 -3.76
N GLU A 77 -2.82 -10.10 -2.48
CA GLU A 77 -3.56 -10.75 -1.40
C GLU A 77 -4.19 -9.67 -0.53
N ILE A 78 -5.50 -9.79 -0.30
CA ILE A 78 -6.21 -8.88 0.60
C ILE A 78 -6.22 -9.50 1.99
N ASP A 79 -5.75 -8.75 2.98
CA ASP A 79 -5.77 -9.19 4.37
C ASP A 79 -6.43 -8.14 5.25
N HIS A 80 -7.11 -8.60 6.28
CA HIS A 80 -7.75 -7.71 7.25
C HIS A 80 -6.79 -7.41 8.39
N VAL A 81 -6.71 -6.13 8.74
CA VAL A 81 -5.92 -5.71 9.91
C VAL A 81 -6.62 -6.25 11.16
N PRO A 82 -5.97 -7.12 11.93
CA PRO A 82 -6.60 -7.67 13.13
C PRO A 82 -6.72 -6.63 14.24
N LYS A 83 -7.61 -6.90 15.19
CA LYS A 83 -7.85 -6.01 16.32
C LYS A 83 -6.56 -5.67 17.08
N ALA A 84 -5.65 -6.62 17.20
CA ALA A 84 -4.36 -6.39 17.88
C ALA A 84 -3.55 -5.29 17.20
N ASP A 85 -3.55 -5.27 15.85
CA ASP A 85 -2.83 -4.24 15.10
C ASP A 85 -3.53 -2.89 15.18
N PHE A 86 -4.87 -2.87 15.18
CA PHE A 86 -5.63 -1.65 15.41
C PHE A 86 -5.28 -1.04 16.78
N ASN A 87 -5.17 -1.87 17.81
CA ASN A 87 -4.80 -1.41 19.15
C ASN A 87 -3.35 -0.90 19.19
N ALA A 88 -2.41 -1.62 18.55
CA ALA A 88 -1.01 -1.21 18.48
C ALA A 88 -0.85 0.09 17.68
N ALA A 89 -1.66 0.28 16.64
CA ALA A 89 -1.63 1.49 15.81
C ALA A 89 -1.96 2.75 16.60
N GLN A 90 -2.77 2.64 17.65
CA GLN A 90 -3.12 3.81 18.47
C GLN A 90 -1.87 4.41 19.14
N ALA A 91 -0.99 3.57 19.66
CA ALA A 91 0.27 4.03 20.25
C ALA A 91 1.21 4.62 19.20
N LEU A 92 1.30 3.99 18.03
CA LEU A 92 2.13 4.48 16.93
C LEU A 92 1.63 5.82 16.41
N PHE A 93 0.31 5.97 16.28
CA PHE A 93 -0.31 7.20 15.84
C PHE A 93 0.01 8.37 16.79
N GLY A 94 -0.01 8.11 18.09
CA GLY A 94 0.35 9.11 19.08
C GLY A 94 1.83 9.43 19.13
N ARG A 95 2.69 8.47 18.78
CA ARG A 95 4.15 8.60 18.83
C ARG A 95 4.75 9.23 17.60
N TYR A 96 4.24 8.88 16.41
CA TYR A 96 4.76 9.34 15.12
C TYR A 96 3.78 10.34 14.50
N GLY A 97 4.03 11.62 14.73
CA GLY A 97 3.13 12.69 14.27
C GLY A 97 3.02 12.80 12.75
N GLU A 98 3.98 12.26 12.00
CA GLU A 98 3.96 12.26 10.55
C GLU A 98 3.01 11.21 9.97
N LEU A 99 2.70 10.15 10.73
CA LEU A 99 1.87 9.05 10.24
C LEU A 99 0.38 9.33 10.46
N SER A 100 -0.42 9.13 9.42
CA SER A 100 -1.87 9.07 9.55
C SER A 100 -2.25 7.82 10.35
N PHE A 101 -3.54 7.68 10.73
CA PHE A 101 -3.96 6.47 11.44
C PHE A 101 -3.83 5.23 10.55
N ILE A 102 -4.19 5.34 9.27
CA ILE A 102 -4.03 4.21 8.32
C ILE A 102 -2.55 3.84 8.20
N ASP A 103 -1.65 4.83 8.09
CA ASP A 103 -0.21 4.58 8.06
C ASP A 103 0.26 3.87 9.32
N SER A 104 -0.30 4.24 10.47
CA SER A 104 0.02 3.59 11.75
C SER A 104 -0.47 2.13 11.77
N THR A 105 -1.61 1.83 11.13
CA THR A 105 -2.05 0.43 10.99
C THR A 105 -1.12 -0.38 10.08
N ILE A 106 -0.59 0.24 9.03
CA ILE A 106 0.41 -0.40 8.16
C ILE A 106 1.66 -0.72 8.97
N ALA A 107 2.16 0.25 9.75
CA ALA A 107 3.34 0.06 10.58
C ALA A 107 3.15 -1.08 11.59
N ALA A 108 2.01 -1.12 12.26
CA ALA A 108 1.68 -2.19 13.21
C ALA A 108 1.60 -3.56 12.51
N TYR A 109 0.98 -3.60 11.34
CA TYR A 109 0.82 -4.82 10.55
C TYR A 109 2.17 -5.40 10.13
N VAL A 110 3.04 -4.58 9.53
CA VAL A 110 4.35 -5.05 9.05
C VAL A 110 5.21 -5.51 10.21
N GLN A 111 5.15 -4.84 11.35
CA GLN A 111 5.91 -5.20 12.53
C GLN A 111 5.49 -6.58 13.06
N ARG A 112 4.19 -6.83 13.17
CA ARG A 112 3.68 -8.11 13.63
C ARG A 112 3.96 -9.25 12.66
N GLU A 113 3.79 -8.98 11.35
CA GLU A 113 3.99 -10.00 10.30
C GLU A 113 5.45 -10.23 9.93
N GLY A 114 6.35 -9.39 10.41
CA GLY A 114 7.77 -9.49 10.06
C GLY A 114 8.04 -9.12 8.61
N ILE A 115 7.20 -8.25 8.03
CA ILE A 115 7.40 -7.74 6.68
C ILE A 115 8.22 -6.46 6.79
N GLU A 116 9.19 -6.29 5.90
CA GLU A 116 10.08 -5.13 5.93
C GLU A 116 9.71 -4.06 4.90
N TYR A 117 9.18 -4.46 3.75
CA TYR A 117 9.11 -3.58 2.57
C TYR A 117 7.72 -3.05 2.30
N LEU A 118 7.66 -1.75 1.98
CA LEU A 118 6.43 -1.04 1.61
C LEU A 118 6.70 -0.21 0.36
N TYR A 119 5.92 -0.41 -0.70
CA TYR A 119 5.93 0.49 -1.85
C TYR A 119 5.05 1.69 -1.54
N SER A 120 5.66 2.87 -1.49
CA SER A 120 4.97 4.12 -1.17
C SER A 120 5.77 5.31 -1.67
N PHE A 121 5.08 6.37 -2.08
CA PHE A 121 5.68 7.65 -2.43
C PHE A 121 5.72 8.62 -1.23
N ASP A 122 5.14 8.22 -0.10
CA ASP A 122 5.03 9.05 1.09
C ASP A 122 6.26 8.84 2.00
N ASP A 123 7.13 9.83 2.06
CA ASP A 123 8.35 9.77 2.86
C ASP A 123 8.09 9.89 4.37
N ASP A 124 6.85 10.15 4.80
CA ASP A 124 6.50 10.16 6.22
C ASP A 124 6.79 8.80 6.88
N PHE A 125 6.72 7.70 6.11
CA PHE A 125 7.08 6.37 6.61
C PHE A 125 8.55 6.24 7.00
N ASP A 126 9.42 7.10 6.49
CA ASP A 126 10.84 7.07 6.82
C ASP A 126 11.11 7.39 8.29
N ALA A 127 10.14 7.99 8.98
CA ALA A 127 10.20 8.22 10.42
C ALA A 127 10.10 6.93 11.24
N PHE A 128 9.57 5.84 10.64
CA PHE A 128 9.38 4.56 11.31
C PHE A 128 10.49 3.58 10.90
N ASP A 129 11.32 3.17 11.86
CA ASP A 129 12.49 2.33 11.57
C ASP A 129 12.16 0.91 11.10
N GLY A 130 10.96 0.43 11.37
CA GLY A 130 10.54 -0.91 11.01
C GLY A 130 10.15 -1.12 9.54
N ILE A 131 10.19 -0.07 8.73
CA ILE A 131 9.80 -0.12 7.32
C ILE A 131 10.94 0.36 6.43
N THR A 132 11.24 -0.41 5.39
CA THR A 132 12.07 0.04 4.28
C THR A 132 11.14 0.42 3.13
N ARG A 133 11.07 1.71 2.84
CA ARG A 133 10.19 2.24 1.81
C ARG A 133 10.84 2.12 0.43
N LEU A 134 10.06 1.67 -0.54
CA LEU A 134 10.46 1.57 -1.94
C LEU A 134 9.57 2.48 -2.78
N ASP A 135 10.17 3.33 -3.60
CA ASP A 135 9.42 4.28 -4.44
C ASP A 135 9.66 4.05 -5.94
N THR A 136 10.28 2.94 -6.29
CA THR A 136 10.53 2.53 -7.67
C THR A 136 10.17 1.05 -7.84
N ALA A 137 10.14 0.57 -9.09
CA ALA A 137 9.81 -0.81 -9.41
C ALA A 137 11.00 -1.75 -9.21
N ASP A 138 11.66 -1.65 -8.07
CA ASP A 138 12.77 -2.50 -7.69
C ASP A 138 12.29 -3.68 -6.84
N ASN A 139 12.87 -4.85 -7.06
CA ASN A 139 12.59 -6.02 -6.25
C ASN A 139 13.70 -6.18 -5.21
N PRO A 140 13.40 -5.95 -3.91
CA PRO A 140 14.43 -5.99 -2.86
C PRO A 140 14.93 -7.39 -2.54
N PHE A 141 14.29 -8.43 -3.09
CA PHE A 141 14.66 -9.83 -2.86
C PHE A 141 15.55 -10.42 -3.94
N ASN A 142 15.89 -9.62 -4.96
CA ASN A 142 16.78 -10.08 -6.03
C ASN A 142 18.22 -9.67 -5.79
#